data_a94475b9fc167e746248ac8da9397836
#
_entry.id   a94475b9fc167e746248ac8da9397836
#
_cell.length_a   1.000
_cell.length_b   1.000
_cell.length_c   1.000
_cell.angle_alpha   90.00
_cell.angle_beta   90.00
_cell.angle_gamma   90.00
#
_symmetry.space_group_name_H-M   'P 1'
#
loop_
_entity.id
_entity.type
_entity.pdbx_description
1 polymer ?
#
loop_
_entity_poly.entity_id
_entity_poly.type
_entity_poly.pdbx_seq_one_letter_code
_entity_poly.pdbx_strand_id
1 'polypeptide(L)'
;QLLIVCFGHIGNGNVHVNILFEKNDAEQTQRAQHCAEALFTETLKLGGMLSGEHGIGLAKRPYMSQAFSPATLNAMRGIKKLFDPDNILNPGKTLPD
;
A
#
# COMPACT_ATOMS: atom_id res chain seq x y z
N GLN A 1 -12.96 13.49 -14.21
CA GLN A 1 -13.27 13.45 -12.77
C GLN A 1 -13.53 12.01 -12.34
N LEU A 2 -12.90 11.57 -11.26
CA LEU A 2 -13.06 10.22 -10.71
C LEU A 2 -14.00 10.26 -9.51
N LEU A 3 -14.78 9.19 -9.35
CA LEU A 3 -15.62 8.99 -8.18
C LEU A 3 -14.81 8.29 -7.09
N ILE A 4 -14.80 8.85 -5.89
CA ILE A 4 -14.14 8.28 -4.72
C ILE A 4 -15.19 7.99 -3.67
N VAL A 5 -15.18 6.77 -3.14
CA VAL A 5 -16.09 6.32 -2.09
C VAL A 5 -15.28 5.91 -0.87
N CYS A 6 -15.61 6.48 0.28
CA CYS A 6 -14.93 6.19 1.54
C CYS A 6 -15.91 5.55 2.53
N PHE A 7 -15.44 4.52 3.22
CA PHE A 7 -16.16 3.86 4.32
C PHE A 7 -15.15 3.13 5.21
N GLY A 8 -15.56 2.71 6.38
CA GLY A 8 -14.65 1.92 7.21
C GLY A 8 -14.99 1.94 8.70
N HIS A 9 -13.97 1.67 9.50
CA HIS A 9 -14.05 1.54 10.95
C HIS A 9 -13.49 2.80 11.61
N ILE A 10 -14.27 3.87 11.61
CA ILE A 10 -13.84 5.21 12.05
C ILE A 10 -13.33 5.21 13.49
N GLY A 11 -13.96 4.42 14.38
CA GLY A 11 -13.53 4.30 15.78
C GLY A 11 -12.13 3.74 15.95
N ASN A 12 -11.61 3.00 14.96
CA ASN A 12 -10.25 2.45 14.93
C ASN A 12 -9.32 3.25 14.02
N GLY A 13 -9.79 4.36 13.44
CA GLY A 13 -9.02 5.15 12.48
C GLY A 13 -8.76 4.43 11.14
N ASN A 14 -9.55 3.42 10.80
CA ASN A 14 -9.40 2.62 9.60
C ASN A 14 -10.42 3.05 8.54
N VAL A 15 -9.93 3.56 7.40
CA VAL A 15 -10.78 4.06 6.32
C VAL A 15 -10.44 3.34 5.02
N HIS A 16 -11.46 2.79 4.39
CA HIS A 16 -11.38 2.25 3.03
C HIS A 16 -11.64 3.37 2.04
N VAL A 17 -10.77 3.53 1.06
CA VAL A 17 -10.90 4.52 0.00
C VAL A 17 -10.94 3.79 -1.34
N ASN A 18 -12.09 3.83 -2.00
CA ASN A 18 -12.28 3.22 -3.30
C ASN A 18 -12.29 4.29 -4.39
N ILE A 19 -11.35 4.21 -5.30
CA ILE A 19 -11.24 5.06 -6.48
C ILE A 19 -11.84 4.29 -7.65
N LEU A 20 -12.98 4.77 -8.16
CA LEU A 20 -13.71 4.11 -9.24
C LEU A 20 -13.27 4.68 -10.59
N PHE A 21 -12.94 3.79 -11.53
CA PHE A 21 -12.50 4.18 -12.87
C PHE A 21 -12.79 3.06 -13.88
N GLU A 22 -12.85 3.45 -15.16
CA GLU A 22 -13.01 2.51 -16.27
C GLU A 22 -11.66 1.88 -16.62
N LYS A 23 -11.52 0.57 -16.39
CA LYS A 23 -10.24 -0.15 -16.60
C LYS A 23 -9.74 -0.12 -18.05
N ASN A 24 -10.67 0.00 -19.00
CA ASN A 24 -10.33 0.05 -20.43
C ASN A 24 -9.97 1.46 -20.91
N ASP A 25 -10.11 2.47 -20.05
CA ASP A 25 -9.72 3.85 -20.33
C ASP A 25 -8.35 4.12 -19.73
N ALA A 26 -7.34 4.25 -20.59
CA ALA A 26 -5.95 4.44 -20.17
C ALA A 26 -5.76 5.76 -19.39
N GLU A 27 -6.46 6.82 -19.78
CA GLU A 27 -6.40 8.11 -19.09
C GLU A 27 -6.97 8.01 -17.67
N GLN A 28 -8.16 7.40 -17.52
CA GLN A 28 -8.75 7.19 -16.20
C GLN A 28 -7.90 6.30 -15.32
N THR A 29 -7.31 5.23 -15.87
CA THR A 29 -6.41 4.35 -15.14
C THR A 29 -5.20 5.10 -14.60
N GLN A 30 -4.57 5.94 -15.43
CA GLN A 30 -3.43 6.76 -15.02
C GLN A 30 -3.81 7.78 -13.95
N ARG A 31 -4.96 8.43 -14.08
CA ARG A 31 -5.46 9.40 -13.10
C ARG A 31 -5.78 8.72 -11.77
N ALA A 32 -6.36 7.52 -11.79
CA ALA A 32 -6.63 6.74 -10.60
C ALA A 32 -5.33 6.36 -9.87
N GLN A 33 -4.30 5.97 -10.62
CA GLN A 33 -2.99 5.65 -10.06
C GLN A 33 -2.34 6.87 -9.40
N HIS A 34 -2.32 8.02 -10.06
CA HIS A 34 -1.82 9.27 -9.47
C HIS A 34 -2.60 9.68 -8.22
N CYS A 35 -3.91 9.49 -8.24
CA CYS A 35 -4.75 9.75 -7.07
C CYS A 35 -4.37 8.85 -5.89
N ALA A 36 -4.15 7.56 -6.12
CA ALA A 36 -3.72 6.62 -5.08
C ALA A 36 -2.35 7.00 -4.51
N GLU A 37 -1.40 7.36 -5.36
CA GLU A 37 -0.06 7.82 -4.94
C GLU A 37 -0.15 9.06 -4.05
N ALA A 38 -0.94 10.05 -4.45
CA ALA A 38 -1.16 11.28 -3.68
C ALA A 38 -1.82 10.97 -2.33
N LEU A 39 -2.79 10.06 -2.32
CA LEU A 39 -3.50 9.64 -1.10
C LEU A 39 -2.55 8.98 -0.11
N PHE A 40 -1.69 8.05 -0.56
CA PHE A 40 -0.71 7.40 0.31
C PHE A 40 0.30 8.41 0.86
N THR A 41 0.79 9.32 0.04
CA THR A 41 1.71 10.37 0.45
C THR A 41 1.10 11.24 1.56
N GLU A 42 -0.13 11.70 1.38
CA GLU A 42 -0.82 12.50 2.41
C GLU A 42 -1.11 11.71 3.67
N THR A 43 -1.52 10.44 3.53
CA THR A 43 -1.75 9.56 4.67
C THR A 43 -0.50 9.43 5.54
N LEU A 44 0.66 9.21 4.93
CA LEU A 44 1.94 9.11 5.64
C LEU A 44 2.34 10.43 6.30
N LYS A 45 2.12 11.57 5.63
CA LYS A 45 2.37 12.90 6.21
C LYS A 45 1.54 13.17 7.46
N LEU A 46 0.31 12.67 7.49
CA LEU A 46 -0.60 12.80 8.64
C LEU A 46 -0.31 11.80 9.77
N GLY A 47 0.74 10.98 9.62
CA GLY A 47 1.09 9.96 10.61
C GLY A 47 0.29 8.67 10.48
N GLY A 48 -0.42 8.49 9.39
CA GLY A 48 -1.16 7.27 9.09
C GLY A 48 -0.28 6.19 8.48
N MET A 49 -0.90 5.05 8.16
CA MET A 49 -0.22 3.89 7.57
C MET A 49 -0.88 3.51 6.24
N LEU A 50 -0.13 2.75 5.42
CA LEU A 50 -0.58 2.30 4.10
C LEU A 50 -1.77 1.32 4.18
N SER A 51 -1.87 0.56 5.26
CA SER A 51 -2.90 -0.45 5.44
C SER A 51 -3.44 -0.42 6.85
N GLY A 52 -4.77 -0.38 6.96
CA GLY A 52 -5.47 -0.53 8.24
C GLY A 52 -5.66 -2.00 8.62
N GLU A 53 -6.01 -2.86 7.64
CA GLU A 53 -6.32 -4.26 7.90
C GLU A 53 -6.01 -5.22 6.74
N HIS A 54 -6.03 -4.74 5.48
CA HIS A 54 -5.89 -5.61 4.31
C HIS A 54 -4.46 -6.08 4.04
N GLY A 55 -3.48 -5.45 4.63
CA GLY A 55 -2.06 -5.72 4.36
C GLY A 55 -1.56 -5.06 3.10
N ILE A 56 -0.32 -5.35 2.77
CA ILE A 56 0.42 -4.67 1.69
C ILE A 56 0.31 -5.42 0.35
N GLY A 57 0.62 -6.71 0.35
CA GLY A 57 0.59 -7.55 -0.84
C GLY A 57 1.46 -7.01 -1.98
N LEU A 58 0.87 -6.92 -3.18
CA LEU A 58 1.49 -6.37 -4.37
C LEU A 58 1.12 -4.89 -4.58
N ALA A 59 -0.13 -4.53 -4.31
CA ALA A 59 -0.67 -3.22 -4.68
C ALA A 59 0.02 -2.07 -3.94
N LYS A 60 0.34 -2.26 -2.68
CA LYS A 60 0.96 -1.23 -1.83
C LYS A 60 2.46 -1.40 -1.67
N ARG A 61 3.04 -2.47 -2.20
CA ARG A 61 4.47 -2.76 -2.15
C ARG A 61 5.35 -1.60 -2.62
N PRO A 62 5.03 -0.89 -3.73
CA PRO A 62 5.84 0.24 -4.19
C PRO A 62 5.94 1.40 -3.20
N TYR A 63 5.02 1.49 -2.25
CA TYR A 63 4.97 2.59 -1.26
C TYR A 63 5.68 2.26 0.05
N MET A 64 6.15 1.04 0.23
CA MET A 64 6.81 0.59 1.47
C MET A 64 8.04 1.42 1.80
N SER A 65 8.83 1.83 0.80
CA SER A 65 10.04 2.64 0.99
C SER A 65 9.74 4.07 1.47
N GLN A 66 8.52 4.57 1.23
CA GLN A 66 8.07 5.86 1.77
C GLN A 66 7.57 5.71 3.21
N ALA A 67 6.93 4.58 3.53
CA ALA A 67 6.32 4.33 4.83
C ALA A 67 7.33 3.97 5.91
N PHE A 68 8.41 3.28 5.54
CA PHE A 68 9.37 2.72 6.49
C PHE A 68 10.81 3.09 6.14
N SER A 69 11.63 3.29 7.19
CA SER A 69 13.06 3.53 7.02
C SER A 69 13.78 2.30 6.45
N PRO A 70 14.97 2.48 5.81
CA PRO A 70 15.80 1.35 5.38
C PRO A 70 16.12 0.37 6.50
N ALA A 71 16.36 0.85 7.72
CA ALA A 71 16.63 0.01 8.88
C ALA A 71 15.42 -0.87 9.22
N THR A 72 14.22 -0.31 9.23
CA THR A 72 12.99 -1.07 9.47
C THR A 72 12.75 -2.11 8.39
N LEU A 73 12.90 -1.74 7.12
CA LEU A 73 12.75 -2.68 6.00
C LEU A 73 13.77 -3.81 6.06
N ASN A 74 15.01 -3.52 6.46
CA ASN A 74 16.05 -4.54 6.64
C ASN A 74 15.71 -5.51 7.77
N ALA A 75 15.16 -5.01 8.88
CA ALA A 75 14.68 -5.86 9.96
C ALA A 75 13.54 -6.79 9.49
N MET A 76 12.59 -6.24 8.74
CA MET A 76 11.49 -7.03 8.15
C MET A 76 12.02 -8.12 7.20
N ARG A 77 12.98 -7.80 6.35
CA ARG A 77 13.64 -8.77 5.46
C ARG A 77 14.39 -9.85 6.25
N GLY A 78 15.02 -9.47 7.35
CA GLY A 78 15.70 -10.41 8.26
C GLY A 78 14.73 -11.44 8.84
N ILE A 79 13.58 -11.00 9.31
CA ILE A 79 12.52 -11.87 9.84
C ILE A 79 12.00 -12.81 8.73
N LYS A 80 11.71 -12.26 7.55
CA LYS A 80 11.27 -13.05 6.39
C LYS A 80 12.29 -14.15 6.05
N LYS A 81 13.58 -13.80 6.00
CA LYS A 81 14.67 -14.73 5.69
C LYS A 81 14.83 -15.81 6.75
N LEU A 82 14.62 -15.47 8.03
CA LEU A 82 14.70 -16.43 9.12
C LEU A 82 13.68 -17.57 8.98
N PHE A 83 12.43 -17.22 8.65
CA PHE A 83 11.35 -18.21 8.55
C PHE A 83 11.18 -18.81 7.15
N ASP A 84 11.67 -18.15 6.12
CA ASP A 84 11.53 -18.57 4.73
C ASP A 84 12.85 -18.31 3.97
N PRO A 85 13.93 -19.04 4.32
CA PRO A 85 15.25 -18.80 3.73
C PRO A 85 15.32 -19.01 2.22
N ASP A 86 14.45 -19.89 1.67
CA ASP A 86 14.39 -20.20 0.24
C ASP A 86 13.41 -19.32 -0.52
N ASN A 87 12.71 -18.42 0.18
CA ASN A 87 11.75 -17.46 -0.40
C ASN A 87 10.67 -18.14 -1.26
N ILE A 88 10.07 -19.18 -0.73
CA ILE A 88 8.99 -19.92 -1.40
C ILE A 88 7.59 -19.49 -0.94
N LEU A 89 7.48 -18.82 0.21
CA LEU A 89 6.21 -18.35 0.77
C LEU A 89 5.93 -16.93 0.27
N ASN A 90 4.91 -16.79 -0.58
CA ASN A 90 4.48 -15.49 -1.14
C ASN A 90 5.66 -14.62 -1.66
N PRO A 91 6.49 -15.15 -2.58
CA PRO A 91 7.63 -14.40 -3.07
C PRO A 91 7.18 -13.13 -3.78
N GLY A 92 7.95 -12.04 -3.62
CA GLY A 92 7.68 -10.76 -4.27
C GLY A 92 6.50 -9.98 -3.70
N LYS A 93 6.00 -10.36 -2.52
CA LYS A 93 4.91 -9.65 -1.82
C LYS A 93 5.46 -8.80 -0.68
N THR A 94 4.75 -7.74 -0.35
CA THR A 94 4.97 -6.87 0.81
C THR A 94 6.29 -6.12 0.79
N LEU A 95 7.41 -6.80 0.83
CA LEU A 95 8.73 -6.16 0.94
C LEU A 95 9.27 -5.74 -0.43
N PRO A 96 9.77 -4.48 -0.55
CA PRO A 96 10.45 -4.05 -1.78
C PRO A 96 11.80 -4.77 -1.93
N ASP A 97 12.24 -4.81 -3.17
CA ASP A 97 13.54 -5.40 -3.53
C ASP A 97 14.73 -4.66 -2.91
#